data_5ac1176cc1145a8b127c8a7469188d61
#
_entry.id   5ac1176cc1145a8b127c8a7469188d61
#
_cell.length_a   1.000
_cell.length_b   1.000
_cell.length_c   1.000
_cell.angle_alpha   90.00
_cell.angle_beta   90.00
_cell.angle_gamma   90.00
#
_symmetry.space_group_name_H-M   'P 1'
#
loop_
_entity.id
_entity.type
_entity.pdbx_description
1 polymer ?
#
loop_
_entity_poly.entity_id
_entity_poly.type
_entity_poly.pdbx_seq_one_letter_code
_entity_poly.pdbx_strand_id
1 'polypeptide(L)'
;EIQATGHADLLEDENGNWWLVFLGIRRFSHALLHNLGRETFLAPVKWENGWPVVGYNGNGTIELVMDAPLPGLDCEESSANIRIDKQSGQPILYEDHSVDIDFTDELLDKRLQYTRNPDMSKYIYDNKNAVLTLKGTDITLNTAGKSPTIVSFKQPEFTTTLYACLDIARCNAKRCGVAAYYNNDYHYEIYIGNDDNGRYIGFYKHIHDMGVELERIPINNEDMNSKLLIKIDTDREKYTFSYAIADTANLGARVAYRQIGSGLNAGLSTEGTRTMTFTGTLFSLFAENGDGVFNIGVKLLINPDENYTL
;
A
#
# COMPACT_ATOMS: atom_id res chain seq x y z
N GLU A 1 -1.13 8.10 17.71
CA GLU A 1 -0.11 7.83 18.75
C GLU A 1 0.85 6.75 18.28
N ILE A 2 2.18 7.01 18.36
CA ILE A 2 3.23 6.09 17.94
C ILE A 2 3.48 5.11 19.09
N GLN A 3 3.51 3.83 18.80
CA GLN A 3 3.67 2.76 19.78
C GLN A 3 4.80 1.80 19.38
N ALA A 4 5.18 0.91 20.30
CA ALA A 4 6.22 -0.11 20.09
C ALA A 4 7.52 0.47 19.51
N THR A 5 7.90 1.65 19.99
CA THR A 5 9.15 2.30 19.57
C THR A 5 10.36 1.50 20.01
N GLY A 6 11.39 1.46 19.15
CA GLY A 6 12.61 0.74 19.45
C GLY A 6 13.55 0.63 18.25
N HIS A 7 14.58 -0.23 18.38
CA HIS A 7 15.57 -0.48 17.35
C HIS A 7 16.19 0.82 16.81
N ALA A 8 16.64 1.66 17.76
CA ALA A 8 17.00 3.04 17.50
C ALA A 8 18.51 3.21 17.37
N ASP A 9 18.89 4.14 16.51
CA ASP A 9 20.26 4.63 16.35
C ASP A 9 20.31 6.12 16.61
N LEU A 10 21.35 6.56 17.34
CA LEU A 10 21.66 7.96 17.56
C LEU A 10 22.60 8.46 16.48
N LEU A 11 22.34 9.64 15.96
CA LEU A 11 23.24 10.30 15.01
C LEU A 11 23.38 11.79 15.35
N GLU A 12 24.54 12.34 15.06
CA GLU A 12 24.84 13.76 15.15
C GLU A 12 24.96 14.34 13.74
N ASP A 13 24.27 15.44 13.48
CA ASP A 13 24.39 16.13 12.19
C ASP A 13 25.63 17.07 12.15
N GLU A 14 25.92 17.62 11.01
CA GLU A 14 27.06 18.54 10.79
C GLU A 14 26.97 19.84 11.61
N ASN A 15 25.79 20.18 12.13
CA ASN A 15 25.55 21.35 12.97
C ASN A 15 25.63 21.01 14.46
N GLY A 16 25.90 19.75 14.83
CA GLY A 16 25.97 19.29 16.22
C GLY A 16 24.62 18.99 16.84
N ASN A 17 23.54 18.93 16.06
CA ASN A 17 22.24 18.49 16.54
C ASN A 17 22.20 16.96 16.60
N TRP A 18 21.55 16.45 17.64
CA TRP A 18 21.39 15.01 17.83
C TRP A 18 20.01 14.54 17.48
N TRP A 19 19.96 13.40 16.80
CA TRP A 19 18.75 12.79 16.31
C TRP A 19 18.67 11.32 16.69
N LEU A 20 17.45 10.82 16.88
CA LEU A 20 17.15 9.42 17.04
C LEU A 20 16.36 8.94 15.83
N VAL A 21 16.93 7.98 15.09
CA VAL A 21 16.21 7.24 14.03
C VAL A 21 15.74 5.93 14.64
N PHE A 22 14.45 5.65 14.57
CA PHE A 22 13.87 4.48 15.23
C PHE A 22 12.65 3.95 14.49
N LEU A 23 12.24 2.73 14.80
CA LEU A 23 10.98 2.19 14.31
C LEU A 23 9.85 2.42 15.33
N GLY A 24 8.64 2.50 14.78
CA GLY A 24 7.41 2.52 15.57
C GLY A 24 6.24 1.97 14.74
N ILE A 25 5.07 1.91 15.34
CA ILE A 25 3.82 1.56 14.69
C ILE A 25 2.74 2.59 14.98
N ARG A 26 1.84 2.81 14.02
CA ARG A 26 0.61 3.57 14.23
C ARG A 26 -0.57 2.60 14.35
N ARG A 27 -1.47 2.87 15.30
CA ARG A 27 -2.62 2.02 15.60
C ARG A 27 -3.87 2.56 14.93
N PHE A 28 -4.77 1.69 14.51
CA PHE A 28 -6.06 2.10 13.97
C PHE A 28 -7.25 1.82 14.92
N SER A 29 -7.02 1.21 16.08
CA SER A 29 -8.08 0.94 17.05
C SER A 29 -7.60 0.94 18.49
N HIS A 30 -8.53 0.99 19.43
CA HIS A 30 -8.24 0.85 20.86
C HIS A 30 -7.66 -0.52 21.22
N ALA A 31 -7.89 -1.54 20.40
CA ALA A 31 -7.34 -2.88 20.55
C ALA A 31 -5.86 -3.01 20.16
N LEU A 32 -5.17 -1.90 19.94
CA LEU A 32 -3.76 -1.83 19.53
C LEU A 32 -3.49 -2.43 18.14
N LEU A 33 -4.51 -2.62 17.31
CA LEU A 33 -4.35 -3.20 15.98
C LEU A 33 -3.57 -2.25 15.06
N HIS A 34 -2.63 -2.79 14.31
CA HIS A 34 -1.91 -2.06 13.27
C HIS A 34 -1.74 -2.90 12.00
N ASN A 35 -1.92 -2.30 10.85
CA ASN A 35 -1.81 -2.93 9.53
C ASN A 35 -0.81 -2.23 8.59
N LEU A 36 -0.32 -1.03 8.95
CA LEU A 36 0.69 -0.32 8.15
C LEU A 36 2.11 -0.87 8.34
N GLY A 37 2.29 -1.77 9.32
CA GLY A 37 3.58 -2.34 9.67
C GLY A 37 4.45 -1.38 10.47
N ARG A 38 5.76 -1.66 10.50
CA ARG A 38 6.75 -0.78 11.12
C ARG A 38 7.08 0.37 10.18
N GLU A 39 7.14 1.56 10.75
CA GLU A 39 7.50 2.78 10.05
C GLU A 39 8.76 3.37 10.69
N THR A 40 9.53 4.10 9.90
CA THR A 40 10.74 4.78 10.39
C THR A 40 10.40 6.20 10.82
N PHE A 41 10.80 6.53 12.03
CA PHE A 41 10.62 7.86 12.63
C PHE A 41 11.97 8.51 12.90
N LEU A 42 11.97 9.84 12.91
CA LEU A 42 13.08 10.68 13.28
C LEU A 42 12.62 11.60 14.42
N ALA A 43 13.38 11.65 15.50
CA ALA A 43 13.09 12.57 16.61
C ALA A 43 14.36 13.32 17.04
N PRO A 44 14.24 14.60 17.43
CA PRO A 44 15.36 15.35 17.99
C PRO A 44 15.72 14.85 19.38
N VAL A 45 16.99 14.93 19.74
CA VAL A 45 17.53 14.49 21.01
C VAL A 45 18.25 15.66 21.70
N LYS A 46 18.00 15.82 23.00
CA LYS A 46 18.78 16.72 23.88
C LYS A 46 19.59 15.88 24.86
N TRP A 47 20.80 16.35 25.16
CA TRP A 47 21.60 15.75 26.21
C TRP A 47 21.40 16.48 27.54
N GLU A 48 20.90 15.76 28.53
CA GLU A 48 20.70 16.28 29.89
C GLU A 48 21.49 15.44 30.88
N ASN A 49 22.47 16.07 31.57
CA ASN A 49 23.35 15.37 32.54
C ASN A 49 24.03 14.10 31.95
N GLY A 50 24.38 14.11 30.66
CA GLY A 50 25.00 12.98 29.98
C GLY A 50 24.05 11.89 29.49
N TRP A 51 22.72 12.11 29.57
CA TRP A 51 21.70 11.22 29.08
C TRP A 51 20.97 11.78 27.86
N PRO A 52 20.68 10.97 26.84
CA PRO A 52 19.87 11.39 25.71
C PRO A 52 18.38 11.49 26.13
N VAL A 53 17.78 12.63 25.93
CA VAL A 53 16.35 12.88 26.16
C VAL A 53 15.68 13.09 24.81
N VAL A 54 14.69 12.25 24.50
CA VAL A 54 13.96 12.26 23.23
C VAL A 54 12.61 12.93 23.44
N GLY A 55 12.24 13.85 22.54
CA GLY A 55 11.00 14.60 22.62
C GLY A 55 11.16 15.91 23.42
N TYR A 56 10.75 17.03 22.82
CA TYR A 56 10.93 18.36 23.40
C TYR A 56 9.88 18.75 24.44
N ASN A 57 8.74 18.07 24.46
CA ASN A 57 7.65 18.38 25.36
C ASN A 57 7.87 17.91 26.82
N GLY A 58 9.00 17.23 27.06
CA GLY A 58 9.40 16.81 28.43
C GLY A 58 8.55 15.68 29.03
N ASN A 59 7.57 15.16 28.31
CA ASN A 59 6.70 14.06 28.77
C ASN A 59 7.14 12.68 28.28
N GLY A 60 8.23 12.62 27.48
CA GLY A 60 8.78 11.38 26.93
C GLY A 60 7.93 10.73 25.84
N THR A 61 6.98 11.45 25.26
CA THR A 61 6.18 10.96 24.12
C THR A 61 6.80 11.38 22.80
N ILE A 62 6.61 10.53 21.78
CA ILE A 62 6.94 10.85 20.41
C ILE A 62 5.68 11.32 19.72
N GLU A 63 5.75 12.48 19.11
CA GLU A 63 4.68 13.06 18.31
C GLU A 63 4.85 12.69 16.85
N LEU A 64 3.76 12.64 16.09
CA LEU A 64 3.80 12.34 14.67
C LEU A 64 4.48 13.47 13.88
N VAL A 65 4.33 14.70 14.36
CA VAL A 65 4.97 15.90 13.84
C VAL A 65 5.71 16.57 14.99
N MET A 66 6.98 16.86 14.79
CA MET A 66 7.82 17.52 15.77
C MET A 66 8.46 18.76 15.15
N ASP A 67 8.43 19.87 15.88
CA ASP A 67 9.08 21.11 15.47
C ASP A 67 10.58 21.03 15.82
N ALA A 68 11.41 20.80 14.78
CA ALA A 68 12.86 20.72 14.92
C ALA A 68 13.55 21.02 13.59
N PRO A 69 14.77 21.61 13.59
CA PRO A 69 15.52 21.85 12.38
C PRO A 69 15.94 20.50 11.76
N LEU A 70 15.55 20.26 10.51
CA LEU A 70 15.95 19.05 9.80
C LEU A 70 17.41 19.14 9.32
N PRO A 71 18.20 18.06 9.42
CA PRO A 71 19.58 18.03 8.93
C PRO A 71 19.63 18.30 7.43
N GLY A 72 20.57 19.14 6.98
CA GLY A 72 20.82 19.39 5.56
C GLY A 72 19.76 20.20 4.81
N LEU A 73 18.78 20.76 5.50
CA LEU A 73 17.81 21.70 4.95
C LEU A 73 18.02 23.08 5.58
N ASP A 74 18.23 24.08 4.74
CA ASP A 74 18.22 25.48 5.19
C ASP A 74 16.81 25.82 5.69
N CYS A 75 16.74 26.56 6.81
CA CYS A 75 15.46 26.91 7.44
C CYS A 75 14.47 27.62 6.50
N GLU A 76 14.97 28.32 5.49
CA GLU A 76 14.15 28.98 4.48
C GLU A 76 13.55 27.99 3.46
N GLU A 77 14.25 26.91 3.13
CA GLU A 77 13.73 25.86 2.23
C GLU A 77 12.84 24.84 2.97
N SER A 78 13.16 24.53 4.23
CA SER A 78 12.33 23.60 5.02
C SER A 78 10.96 24.19 5.34
N SER A 79 10.87 25.50 5.57
CA SER A 79 9.58 26.18 5.78
C SER A 79 8.76 26.34 4.48
N ALA A 80 9.39 26.27 3.30
CA ALA A 80 8.70 26.32 2.02
C ALA A 80 8.01 25.02 1.63
N ASN A 81 8.44 23.89 2.19
CA ASN A 81 7.91 22.55 1.86
C ASN A 81 6.92 21.99 2.87
N ILE A 82 6.81 22.60 4.06
CA ILE A 82 5.74 22.28 5.00
C ILE A 82 4.59 23.24 4.74
N ARG A 83 3.61 22.82 3.95
CA ARG A 83 2.36 23.56 3.80
C ARG A 83 1.57 23.43 5.09
N ILE A 84 1.16 24.56 5.63
CA ILE A 84 0.24 24.63 6.74
C ILE A 84 -1.17 24.80 6.18
N ASP A 85 -2.07 23.92 6.53
CA ASP A 85 -3.48 24.09 6.25
C ASP A 85 -3.98 25.38 6.92
N LYS A 86 -4.49 26.31 6.13
CA LYS A 86 -4.89 27.64 6.62
C LYS A 86 -6.13 27.62 7.51
N GLN A 87 -6.91 26.54 7.50
CA GLN A 87 -8.11 26.41 8.32
C GLN A 87 -7.83 25.73 9.66
N SER A 88 -7.00 24.69 9.66
CA SER A 88 -6.67 23.94 10.88
C SER A 88 -5.37 24.39 11.56
N GLY A 89 -4.51 25.15 10.87
CA GLY A 89 -3.17 25.50 11.36
C GLY A 89 -2.19 24.33 11.43
N GLN A 90 -2.54 23.18 10.84
CA GLN A 90 -1.75 21.95 10.88
C GLN A 90 -0.83 21.81 9.68
N PRO A 91 0.35 21.18 9.83
CA PRO A 91 1.21 20.86 8.70
C PRO A 91 0.52 19.90 7.73
N ILE A 92 0.53 20.22 6.45
CA ILE A 92 0.15 19.27 5.40
C ILE A 92 1.35 18.34 5.16
N LEU A 93 1.25 17.12 5.65
CA LEU A 93 2.33 16.12 5.59
C LEU A 93 2.61 15.61 4.16
N TYR A 94 1.71 15.86 3.22
CA TYR A 94 1.84 15.48 1.82
C TYR A 94 1.43 16.65 0.93
N GLU A 95 2.34 17.13 0.06
CA GLU A 95 2.02 18.19 -0.92
C GLU A 95 0.99 17.75 -1.96
N ASP A 96 1.04 16.47 -2.34
CA ASP A 96 0.04 15.80 -3.17
C ASP A 96 -0.64 14.72 -2.35
N HIS A 97 -1.96 14.80 -2.24
CA HIS A 97 -2.78 13.73 -1.68
C HIS A 97 -2.81 12.48 -2.59
N SER A 98 -1.84 12.35 -3.49
CA SER A 98 -1.73 11.20 -4.40
C SER A 98 -0.28 10.70 -4.52
N VAL A 99 -0.16 9.40 -4.73
CA VAL A 99 1.08 8.72 -5.12
C VAL A 99 0.79 7.98 -6.41
N ASP A 100 1.49 8.33 -7.48
CA ASP A 100 1.38 7.64 -8.75
C ASP A 100 2.59 6.71 -8.92
N ILE A 101 2.34 5.43 -9.22
CA ILE A 101 3.31 4.46 -9.67
C ILE A 101 3.10 4.32 -11.18
N ASP A 102 3.81 5.13 -11.94
CA ASP A 102 3.64 5.24 -13.39
C ASP A 102 4.47 4.18 -14.11
N PHE A 103 3.83 3.44 -15.03
CA PHE A 103 4.52 2.46 -15.86
C PHE A 103 5.22 3.06 -17.09
N THR A 104 5.17 4.38 -17.26
CA THR A 104 5.97 5.09 -18.29
C THR A 104 7.40 5.36 -17.84
N ASP A 105 7.69 5.30 -16.54
CA ASP A 105 9.03 5.53 -16.03
C ASP A 105 10.02 4.51 -16.59
N GLU A 106 11.17 4.99 -17.07
CA GLU A 106 12.25 4.13 -17.58
C GLU A 106 12.92 3.32 -16.47
N LEU A 107 12.86 3.81 -15.24
CA LEU A 107 13.38 3.17 -14.06
C LEU A 107 12.23 2.54 -13.26
N LEU A 108 12.41 1.29 -12.89
CA LEU A 108 11.53 0.62 -11.93
C LEU A 108 11.39 1.49 -10.67
N ASP A 109 10.17 1.82 -10.32
CA ASP A 109 9.87 2.62 -9.14
C ASP A 109 10.48 1.96 -7.88
N LYS A 110 11.31 2.70 -7.15
CA LYS A 110 12.01 2.22 -5.96
C LYS A 110 11.05 1.85 -4.82
N ARG A 111 9.79 2.26 -4.89
CA ARG A 111 8.73 1.89 -3.92
C ARG A 111 8.21 0.48 -4.14
N LEU A 112 8.49 -0.14 -5.30
CA LEU A 112 8.07 -1.50 -5.60
C LEU A 112 8.84 -2.52 -4.76
N GLN A 113 8.12 -3.46 -4.19
CA GLN A 113 8.63 -4.52 -3.34
C GLN A 113 8.23 -5.87 -3.93
N TYR A 114 9.07 -6.86 -3.70
CA TYR A 114 8.89 -8.21 -4.20
C TYR A 114 8.96 -9.21 -3.05
N THR A 115 8.19 -10.28 -3.15
CA THR A 115 8.18 -11.32 -2.12
C THR A 115 9.40 -12.21 -2.27
N ARG A 116 10.27 -12.26 -1.26
CA ARG A 116 11.45 -13.12 -1.18
C ARG A 116 12.43 -12.89 -2.33
N ASN A 117 12.67 -13.93 -3.14
CA ASN A 117 13.61 -13.93 -4.26
C ASN A 117 12.87 -14.17 -5.59
N PRO A 118 12.30 -13.12 -6.20
CA PRO A 118 11.48 -13.25 -7.40
C PRO A 118 12.34 -13.59 -8.64
N ASP A 119 11.75 -14.31 -9.57
CA ASP A 119 12.28 -14.43 -10.94
C ASP A 119 11.91 -13.17 -11.73
N MET A 120 12.85 -12.22 -11.85
CA MET A 120 12.63 -10.93 -12.53
C MET A 120 12.27 -11.09 -14.02
N SER A 121 12.53 -12.22 -14.65
CA SER A 121 12.09 -12.49 -16.02
C SER A 121 10.55 -12.59 -16.17
N LYS A 122 9.83 -12.68 -15.07
CA LYS A 122 8.37 -12.71 -15.01
C LYS A 122 7.72 -11.32 -14.97
N TYR A 123 8.51 -10.27 -14.83
CA TYR A 123 8.06 -8.88 -14.72
C TYR A 123 8.48 -8.11 -15.96
N ILE A 124 7.56 -7.91 -16.91
CA ILE A 124 7.85 -7.27 -18.19
C ILE A 124 7.27 -5.87 -18.19
N TYR A 125 8.14 -4.88 -18.22
CA TYR A 125 7.80 -3.47 -18.36
C TYR A 125 7.89 -3.03 -19.81
N ASP A 126 6.79 -2.49 -20.32
CA ASP A 126 6.73 -1.76 -21.58
C ASP A 126 6.42 -0.30 -21.27
N ASN A 127 7.47 0.46 -20.96
CA ASN A 127 7.34 1.87 -20.57
C ASN A 127 6.80 2.77 -21.70
N LYS A 128 7.00 2.40 -22.96
CA LYS A 128 6.46 3.15 -24.10
C LYS A 128 4.95 3.11 -24.19
N ASN A 129 4.36 1.98 -23.79
CA ASN A 129 2.92 1.77 -23.82
C ASN A 129 2.29 1.82 -22.43
N ALA A 130 3.07 2.15 -21.40
CA ALA A 130 2.64 2.18 -20.01
C ALA A 130 1.99 0.84 -19.57
N VAL A 131 2.67 -0.28 -19.81
CA VAL A 131 2.14 -1.61 -19.54
C VAL A 131 3.11 -2.41 -18.67
N LEU A 132 2.59 -3.00 -17.59
CA LEU A 132 3.25 -4.04 -16.83
C LEU A 132 2.59 -5.39 -17.13
N THR A 133 3.35 -6.36 -17.60
CA THR A 133 2.90 -7.74 -17.72
C THR A 133 3.56 -8.61 -16.66
N LEU A 134 2.74 -9.23 -15.83
CA LEU A 134 3.15 -10.21 -14.83
C LEU A 134 2.90 -11.62 -15.40
N LYS A 135 3.97 -12.40 -15.59
CA LYS A 135 3.89 -13.80 -16.02
C LYS A 135 3.72 -14.72 -14.82
N GLY A 136 2.49 -15.03 -14.47
CA GLY A 136 2.15 -15.89 -13.34
C GLY A 136 2.61 -17.35 -13.56
N THR A 137 3.15 -17.93 -12.51
CA THR A 137 3.53 -19.35 -12.45
C THR A 137 2.48 -20.15 -11.67
N ASP A 138 2.73 -21.43 -11.44
CA ASP A 138 1.93 -22.30 -10.55
C ASP A 138 2.10 -21.97 -9.05
N ILE A 139 3.03 -21.08 -8.72
CA ILE A 139 3.19 -20.56 -7.35
C ILE A 139 2.14 -19.46 -7.14
N THR A 140 1.17 -19.75 -6.29
CA THR A 140 0.07 -18.84 -5.95
C THR A 140 0.39 -17.97 -4.74
N LEU A 141 -0.44 -16.96 -4.47
CA LEU A 141 -0.32 -16.13 -3.27
C LEU A 141 -0.40 -16.94 -1.97
N ASN A 142 -1.09 -18.10 -1.99
CA ASN A 142 -1.23 -19.00 -0.86
C ASN A 142 -0.02 -19.91 -0.63
N THR A 143 0.95 -19.92 -1.56
CA THR A 143 2.07 -20.87 -1.48
C THR A 143 3.12 -20.42 -0.48
N ALA A 144 3.19 -21.09 0.64
CA ALA A 144 4.16 -20.79 1.69
C ALA A 144 5.61 -21.00 1.23
N GLY A 145 6.50 -20.09 1.64
CA GLY A 145 7.94 -20.24 1.44
C GLY A 145 8.43 -20.06 -0.01
N LYS A 146 7.56 -19.71 -0.95
CA LYS A 146 7.89 -19.48 -2.36
C LYS A 146 7.72 -18.01 -2.74
N SER A 147 8.15 -17.65 -3.95
CA SER A 147 8.01 -16.32 -4.53
C SER A 147 6.95 -16.34 -5.62
N PRO A 148 5.68 -15.99 -5.33
CA PRO A 148 4.66 -15.82 -6.37
C PRO A 148 5.02 -14.65 -7.28
N THR A 149 4.41 -14.58 -8.46
CA THR A 149 4.55 -13.41 -9.33
C THR A 149 3.65 -12.30 -8.80
N ILE A 150 4.24 -11.47 -7.97
CA ILE A 150 3.60 -10.37 -7.23
C ILE A 150 4.54 -9.16 -7.18
N VAL A 151 4.02 -7.98 -7.40
CA VAL A 151 4.69 -6.70 -7.13
C VAL A 151 3.84 -5.89 -6.17
N SER A 152 4.46 -5.41 -5.12
CA SER A 152 3.77 -4.80 -3.98
C SER A 152 4.31 -3.41 -3.69
N PHE A 153 3.50 -2.60 -3.04
CA PHE A 153 3.86 -1.28 -2.54
C PHE A 153 3.11 -1.00 -1.24
N LYS A 154 3.70 -0.16 -0.39
CA LYS A 154 3.11 0.12 0.91
C LYS A 154 1.80 0.89 0.78
N GLN A 155 0.86 0.57 1.65
CA GLN A 155 -0.26 1.44 1.98
C GLN A 155 0.30 2.61 2.80
N PRO A 156 0.19 3.87 2.31
CA PRO A 156 0.83 5.01 2.99
C PRO A 156 0.08 5.49 4.23
N GLU A 157 -1.26 5.38 4.22
CA GLU A 157 -2.14 5.83 5.30
C GLU A 157 -3.31 4.87 5.52
N PHE A 158 -3.96 4.97 6.68
CA PHE A 158 -5.15 4.16 6.98
C PHE A 158 -6.27 4.42 5.98
N THR A 159 -6.51 5.70 5.66
CA THR A 159 -7.51 6.10 4.67
C THR A 159 -6.82 6.35 3.34
N THR A 160 -6.90 5.38 2.45
CA THR A 160 -6.26 5.39 1.14
C THR A 160 -7.21 4.78 0.11
N THR A 161 -7.30 5.39 -1.07
CA THR A 161 -7.96 4.80 -2.23
C THR A 161 -6.93 4.40 -3.27
N LEU A 162 -6.92 3.13 -3.64
CA LEU A 162 -6.11 2.60 -4.74
C LEU A 162 -6.94 2.48 -6.01
N TYR A 163 -6.35 2.86 -7.12
CA TYR A 163 -6.85 2.59 -8.47
C TYR A 163 -5.84 1.78 -9.27
N ALA A 164 -6.31 0.76 -9.97
CA ALA A 164 -5.53 -0.01 -10.93
C ALA A 164 -6.38 -0.36 -12.15
N CYS A 165 -5.73 -0.68 -13.27
CA CYS A 165 -6.39 -1.00 -14.52
C CYS A 165 -5.80 -2.25 -15.14
N LEU A 166 -6.65 -3.24 -15.47
CA LEU A 166 -6.28 -4.46 -16.16
C LEU A 166 -6.87 -4.50 -17.58
N ASP A 167 -6.12 -5.08 -18.49
CA ASP A 167 -6.58 -5.36 -19.87
C ASP A 167 -7.31 -6.70 -19.92
N ILE A 168 -8.64 -6.67 -20.00
CA ILE A 168 -9.46 -7.89 -19.99
C ILE A 168 -9.05 -8.84 -21.12
N ALA A 169 -8.85 -8.35 -22.34
CA ALA A 169 -8.51 -9.19 -23.49
C ALA A 169 -7.16 -9.88 -23.33
N ARG A 170 -6.18 -9.18 -22.80
CA ARG A 170 -4.79 -9.64 -22.69
C ARG A 170 -4.48 -10.45 -21.43
N CYS A 171 -5.34 -10.39 -20.42
CA CYS A 171 -5.21 -11.21 -19.21
C CYS A 171 -5.64 -12.66 -19.52
N ASN A 172 -4.67 -13.58 -19.58
CA ASN A 172 -4.92 -15.01 -19.80
C ASN A 172 -4.55 -15.88 -18.58
N ALA A 173 -4.09 -15.25 -17.51
CA ALA A 173 -3.80 -15.93 -16.25
C ALA A 173 -5.05 -16.65 -15.71
N LYS A 174 -4.85 -17.76 -15.00
CA LYS A 174 -5.93 -18.40 -14.26
C LYS A 174 -6.56 -17.42 -13.25
N ARG A 175 -5.70 -16.57 -12.62
CA ARG A 175 -6.10 -15.44 -11.76
C ARG A 175 -5.08 -14.33 -11.91
N CYS A 176 -5.52 -13.09 -12.10
CA CYS A 176 -4.67 -11.91 -12.04
C CYS A 176 -5.48 -10.70 -11.56
N GLY A 177 -4.88 -9.89 -10.70
CA GLY A 177 -5.62 -8.78 -10.11
C GLY A 177 -4.84 -8.01 -9.07
N VAL A 178 -5.58 -7.45 -8.13
CA VAL A 178 -5.06 -6.62 -7.04
C VAL A 178 -5.42 -7.25 -5.70
N ALA A 179 -4.47 -7.28 -4.79
CA ALA A 179 -4.64 -7.79 -3.44
C ALA A 179 -4.28 -6.76 -2.38
N ALA A 180 -5.01 -6.78 -1.27
CA ALA A 180 -4.51 -6.33 0.03
C ALA A 180 -3.81 -7.54 0.65
N TYR A 181 -2.49 -7.56 0.61
CA TYR A 181 -1.65 -8.72 0.92
C TYR A 181 -0.85 -8.50 2.20
N TYR A 182 -1.14 -9.30 3.22
CA TYR A 182 -0.38 -9.31 4.46
C TYR A 182 0.71 -10.39 4.41
N ASN A 183 0.34 -11.62 4.05
CA ASN A 183 1.23 -12.75 3.76
C ASN A 183 0.44 -13.87 3.04
N ASN A 184 1.06 -15.03 2.83
CA ASN A 184 0.44 -16.16 2.14
C ASN A 184 -0.82 -16.71 2.84
N ASP A 185 -0.97 -16.51 4.15
CA ASP A 185 -2.12 -17.01 4.92
C ASP A 185 -3.21 -15.93 5.10
N TYR A 186 -2.92 -14.66 4.80
CA TYR A 186 -3.82 -13.55 5.05
C TYR A 186 -3.77 -12.53 3.93
N HIS A 187 -4.80 -12.51 3.07
CA HIS A 187 -4.97 -11.54 1.99
C HIS A 187 -6.40 -11.50 1.47
N TYR A 188 -6.78 -10.38 0.85
CA TYR A 188 -8.04 -10.18 0.16
C TYR A 188 -7.76 -9.77 -1.27
N GLU A 189 -8.50 -10.33 -2.24
CA GLU A 189 -8.20 -10.15 -3.65
C GLU A 189 -9.43 -9.79 -4.47
N ILE A 190 -9.25 -8.88 -5.44
CA ILE A 190 -10.13 -8.70 -6.57
C ILE A 190 -9.36 -9.02 -7.84
N TYR A 191 -9.93 -9.83 -8.74
CA TYR A 191 -9.17 -10.35 -9.87
C TYR A 191 -10.04 -10.70 -11.09
N ILE A 192 -9.41 -10.79 -12.25
CA ILE A 192 -9.93 -11.50 -13.41
C ILE A 192 -9.56 -12.96 -13.24
N GLY A 193 -10.57 -13.83 -13.24
CA GLY A 193 -10.42 -15.27 -13.29
C GLY A 193 -10.74 -15.82 -14.68
N ASN A 194 -10.06 -16.91 -15.07
CA ASN A 194 -10.30 -17.66 -16.29
C ASN A 194 -10.49 -19.14 -15.94
N ASP A 195 -11.60 -19.72 -16.38
CA ASP A 195 -11.90 -21.14 -16.27
C ASP A 195 -12.65 -21.64 -17.51
N ASP A 196 -13.10 -22.90 -17.48
CA ASP A 196 -13.82 -23.54 -18.59
C ASP A 196 -15.16 -22.85 -18.92
N ASN A 197 -15.72 -22.05 -18.01
CA ASN A 197 -16.96 -21.30 -18.19
C ASN A 197 -16.72 -19.89 -18.72
N GLY A 198 -15.45 -19.48 -18.90
CA GLY A 198 -15.07 -18.17 -19.41
C GLY A 198 -14.41 -17.27 -18.36
N ARG A 199 -14.39 -15.97 -18.68
CA ARG A 199 -13.80 -14.95 -17.80
C ARG A 199 -14.82 -14.40 -16.82
N TYR A 200 -14.32 -14.07 -15.64
CA TYR A 200 -15.15 -13.48 -14.58
C TYR A 200 -14.32 -12.54 -13.70
N ILE A 201 -15.00 -11.66 -12.97
CA ILE A 201 -14.43 -10.87 -11.89
C ILE A 201 -14.70 -11.61 -10.60
N GLY A 202 -13.65 -11.94 -9.85
CA GLY A 202 -13.76 -12.65 -8.58
C GLY A 202 -13.38 -11.79 -7.39
N PHE A 203 -13.98 -12.07 -6.24
CA PHE A 203 -13.54 -11.59 -4.94
C PHE A 203 -13.24 -12.76 -4.02
N TYR A 204 -12.01 -12.82 -3.53
CA TYR A 204 -11.50 -13.93 -2.72
C TYR A 204 -10.89 -13.42 -1.42
N LYS A 205 -11.07 -14.20 -0.36
CA LYS A 205 -10.38 -14.01 0.91
C LYS A 205 -9.64 -15.26 1.29
N HIS A 206 -8.41 -15.06 1.76
CA HIS A 206 -7.65 -16.10 2.46
C HIS A 206 -7.37 -15.64 3.88
N ILE A 207 -7.84 -16.42 4.84
CA ILE A 207 -7.66 -16.16 6.27
C ILE A 207 -7.23 -17.44 6.93
N HIS A 208 -5.97 -17.49 7.34
CA HIS A 208 -5.31 -18.64 7.93
C HIS A 208 -5.29 -19.83 6.94
N ASP A 209 -6.01 -20.90 7.21
CA ASP A 209 -6.12 -22.10 6.36
C ASP A 209 -7.39 -22.12 5.49
N MET A 210 -8.18 -21.04 5.54
CA MET A 210 -9.44 -20.93 4.83
C MET A 210 -9.36 -19.94 3.68
N GLY A 211 -9.47 -20.42 2.44
CA GLY A 211 -9.60 -19.62 1.24
C GLY A 211 -10.98 -19.76 0.63
N VAL A 212 -11.70 -18.66 0.43
CA VAL A 212 -13.07 -18.66 -0.10
C VAL A 212 -13.25 -17.60 -1.18
N GLU A 213 -13.71 -18.03 -2.35
CA GLU A 213 -14.24 -17.13 -3.38
C GLU A 213 -15.67 -16.76 -2.96
N LEU A 214 -15.87 -15.48 -2.63
CA LEU A 214 -17.15 -14.99 -2.08
C LEU A 214 -18.06 -14.46 -3.16
N GLU A 215 -17.49 -13.93 -4.25
CA GLU A 215 -18.25 -13.38 -5.37
C GLU A 215 -17.59 -13.76 -6.68
N ARG A 216 -18.44 -14.01 -7.69
CA ARG A 216 -18.04 -14.32 -9.06
C ARG A 216 -19.02 -13.67 -10.03
N ILE A 217 -18.54 -12.76 -10.85
CA ILE A 217 -19.34 -12.00 -11.80
C ILE A 217 -18.81 -12.29 -13.21
N PRO A 218 -19.57 -12.97 -14.07
CA PRO A 218 -19.15 -13.24 -15.44
C PRO A 218 -18.87 -11.95 -16.21
N ILE A 219 -17.82 -11.97 -17.05
CA ILE A 219 -17.52 -10.89 -18.00
C ILE A 219 -18.22 -11.24 -19.31
N ASN A 220 -19.08 -10.34 -19.80
CA ASN A 220 -19.83 -10.55 -21.02
C ASN A 220 -18.93 -10.44 -22.26
N ASN A 221 -19.34 -11.04 -23.37
CA ASN A 221 -18.59 -11.00 -24.63
C ASN A 221 -18.38 -9.57 -25.16
N GLU A 222 -19.33 -8.67 -24.93
CA GLU A 222 -19.22 -7.26 -25.32
C GLU A 222 -18.12 -6.51 -24.55
N ASP A 223 -17.81 -6.95 -23.32
CA ASP A 223 -16.82 -6.35 -22.43
C ASP A 223 -15.41 -6.93 -22.62
N MET A 224 -15.24 -7.94 -23.46
CA MET A 224 -13.97 -8.67 -23.59
C MET A 224 -12.81 -7.80 -24.09
N ASN A 225 -13.07 -6.72 -24.82
CA ASN A 225 -12.05 -5.77 -25.28
C ASN A 225 -11.91 -4.53 -24.40
N SER A 226 -12.69 -4.47 -23.33
CA SER A 226 -12.68 -3.36 -22.38
C SER A 226 -11.56 -3.51 -21.34
N LYS A 227 -11.46 -2.55 -20.46
CA LYS A 227 -10.57 -2.54 -19.29
C LYS A 227 -11.36 -2.78 -18.03
N LEU A 228 -10.78 -3.55 -17.11
CA LEU A 228 -11.26 -3.66 -15.75
C LEU A 228 -10.57 -2.59 -14.91
N LEU A 229 -11.32 -1.62 -14.46
CA LEU A 229 -10.89 -0.64 -13.48
C LEU A 229 -11.18 -1.18 -12.08
N ILE A 230 -10.16 -1.26 -11.25
CA ILE A 230 -10.24 -1.71 -9.86
C ILE A 230 -10.08 -0.51 -8.94
N LYS A 231 -10.91 -0.45 -7.91
CA LYS A 231 -10.80 0.51 -6.82
C LYS A 231 -10.82 -0.24 -5.49
N ILE A 232 -9.84 0.06 -4.60
CA ILE A 232 -9.82 -0.41 -3.22
C ILE A 232 -9.82 0.82 -2.32
N ASP A 233 -10.90 1.04 -1.60
CA ASP A 233 -10.99 2.05 -0.56
C ASP A 233 -10.63 1.42 0.78
N THR A 234 -9.79 2.09 1.56
CA THR A 234 -9.47 1.70 2.93
C THR A 234 -9.85 2.81 3.90
N ASP A 235 -10.25 2.41 5.07
CA ASP A 235 -10.43 3.25 6.23
C ASP A 235 -9.83 2.54 7.47
N ARG A 236 -10.12 3.02 8.69
CA ARG A 236 -9.64 2.38 9.93
C ARG A 236 -10.32 1.05 10.27
N GLU A 237 -11.36 0.65 9.54
CA GLU A 237 -12.14 -0.54 9.83
C GLU A 237 -11.95 -1.65 8.79
N LYS A 238 -11.94 -1.27 7.49
CA LYS A 238 -12.03 -2.24 6.40
C LYS A 238 -11.37 -1.79 5.11
N TYR A 239 -11.14 -2.76 4.25
CA TYR A 239 -10.89 -2.65 2.82
C TYR A 239 -12.19 -2.89 2.07
N THR A 240 -12.56 -1.99 1.17
CA THR A 240 -13.75 -2.12 0.28
C THR A 240 -13.27 -2.24 -1.15
N PHE A 241 -13.60 -3.35 -1.80
CA PHE A 241 -13.20 -3.67 -3.16
C PHE A 241 -14.33 -3.36 -4.13
N SER A 242 -14.00 -2.62 -5.18
CA SER A 242 -14.97 -2.20 -6.20
C SER A 242 -14.36 -2.28 -7.59
N TYR A 243 -15.20 -2.39 -8.61
CA TYR A 243 -14.78 -2.47 -10.00
C TYR A 243 -15.69 -1.63 -10.91
N ALA A 244 -15.16 -1.31 -12.08
CA ALA A 244 -15.93 -0.83 -13.22
C ALA A 244 -15.33 -1.41 -14.51
N ILE A 245 -16.15 -1.58 -15.55
CA ILE A 245 -15.70 -1.95 -16.89
C ILE A 245 -15.80 -0.70 -17.75
N ALA A 246 -14.75 -0.37 -18.48
CA ALA A 246 -14.65 0.83 -19.31
C ALA A 246 -13.80 0.58 -20.57
N ASP A 247 -14.08 1.33 -21.62
CA ASP A 247 -13.34 1.18 -22.90
C ASP A 247 -11.92 1.77 -22.82
N THR A 248 -11.66 2.65 -21.88
CA THR A 248 -10.38 3.33 -21.74
C THR A 248 -9.76 3.09 -20.36
N ALA A 249 -8.42 3.01 -20.37
CA ALA A 249 -7.63 2.98 -19.16
C ALA A 249 -7.53 4.43 -18.61
N ASN A 250 -8.32 4.75 -17.59
CA ASN A 250 -8.26 6.04 -16.92
C ASN A 250 -8.39 5.84 -15.41
N LEU A 251 -7.27 5.93 -14.69
CA LEU A 251 -7.24 5.82 -13.24
C LEU A 251 -7.89 7.04 -12.60
N GLY A 252 -8.83 6.80 -11.70
CA GLY A 252 -9.59 7.86 -11.04
C GLY A 252 -10.66 8.50 -11.92
N ALA A 253 -11.00 7.89 -13.06
CA ALA A 253 -12.10 8.34 -13.90
C ALA A 253 -13.42 8.41 -13.09
N ARG A 254 -14.26 9.40 -13.44
CA ARG A 254 -15.62 9.49 -12.91
C ARG A 254 -16.51 8.43 -13.54
N VAL A 255 -16.29 7.19 -13.16
CA VAL A 255 -17.11 6.03 -13.54
C VAL A 255 -17.88 5.54 -12.32
N ALA A 256 -19.00 4.87 -12.55
CA ALA A 256 -19.75 4.25 -11.46
C ALA A 256 -19.07 2.93 -11.07
N TYR A 257 -18.34 2.94 -9.98
CA TYR A 257 -17.78 1.72 -9.40
C TYR A 257 -18.85 0.92 -8.68
N ARG A 258 -18.86 -0.38 -8.90
CA ARG A 258 -19.71 -1.35 -8.20
C ARG A 258 -18.89 -2.10 -7.17
N GLN A 259 -19.33 -2.09 -5.91
CA GLN A 259 -18.70 -2.88 -4.87
C GLN A 259 -18.89 -4.38 -5.14
N ILE A 260 -17.84 -5.16 -4.95
CA ILE A 260 -17.83 -6.63 -5.08
C ILE A 260 -17.60 -7.30 -3.72
N GLY A 261 -16.91 -6.66 -2.80
CA GLY A 261 -16.66 -7.24 -1.50
C GLY A 261 -15.95 -6.30 -0.53
N SER A 262 -15.75 -6.76 0.69
CA SER A 262 -14.99 -6.04 1.71
C SER A 262 -14.31 -6.99 2.69
N GLY A 263 -13.29 -6.53 3.40
CA GLY A 263 -12.59 -7.28 4.44
C GLY A 263 -12.13 -6.39 5.58
N LEU A 264 -12.18 -6.87 6.82
CA LEU A 264 -11.78 -6.09 7.99
C LEU A 264 -10.25 -5.90 8.03
N ASN A 265 -9.80 -4.72 8.41
CA ASN A 265 -8.37 -4.43 8.65
C ASN A 265 -7.78 -5.34 9.73
N ALA A 266 -8.58 -5.69 10.74
CA ALA A 266 -8.18 -6.63 11.79
C ALA A 266 -7.73 -7.99 11.22
N GLY A 267 -8.34 -8.46 10.13
CA GLY A 267 -7.95 -9.71 9.45
C GLY A 267 -6.62 -9.64 8.72
N LEU A 268 -6.05 -8.44 8.55
CA LEU A 268 -4.76 -8.18 7.92
C LEU A 268 -3.82 -7.38 8.86
N SER A 269 -4.00 -7.50 10.17
CA SER A 269 -3.16 -6.85 11.18
C SER A 269 -2.32 -7.86 11.93
N THR A 270 -1.21 -7.43 12.50
CA THR A 270 -0.33 -8.28 13.30
C THR A 270 -1.08 -8.93 14.47
N GLU A 271 -1.84 -8.17 15.22
CA GLU A 271 -2.55 -8.65 16.40
C GLU A 271 -3.75 -9.53 16.02
N GLY A 272 -4.47 -9.17 14.96
CA GLY A 272 -5.64 -9.92 14.49
C GLY A 272 -5.28 -11.27 13.90
N THR A 273 -4.16 -11.37 13.20
CA THR A 273 -3.67 -12.62 12.59
C THR A 273 -2.79 -13.45 13.53
N ARG A 274 -2.29 -12.86 14.61
CA ARG A 274 -1.25 -13.44 15.49
C ARG A 274 0.04 -13.82 14.73
N THR A 275 0.24 -13.21 13.56
CA THR A 275 1.40 -13.44 12.71
C THR A 275 2.17 -12.13 12.60
N MET A 276 3.45 -12.13 12.95
CA MET A 276 4.26 -10.93 12.88
C MET A 276 4.77 -10.73 11.45
N THR A 277 4.31 -9.69 10.78
CA THR A 277 4.95 -9.14 9.59
C THR A 277 5.42 -7.72 9.89
N PHE A 278 6.65 -7.42 9.51
CA PHE A 278 7.21 -6.08 9.77
C PHE A 278 6.78 -5.06 8.72
N THR A 279 6.40 -5.54 7.55
CA THR A 279 5.99 -4.69 6.41
C THR A 279 4.56 -4.17 6.52
N GLY A 280 3.71 -4.81 7.33
CA GLY A 280 2.28 -4.57 7.33
C GLY A 280 1.59 -5.12 6.07
N THR A 281 0.37 -4.67 5.83
CA THR A 281 -0.40 -4.98 4.64
C THR A 281 0.10 -4.15 3.47
N LEU A 282 0.31 -4.80 2.34
CA LEU A 282 0.74 -4.19 1.09
C LEU A 282 -0.39 -4.22 0.07
N PHE A 283 -0.49 -3.20 -0.76
CA PHE A 283 -1.22 -3.31 -2.02
C PHE A 283 -0.35 -4.04 -3.03
N SER A 284 -0.92 -4.99 -3.75
CA SER A 284 -0.14 -5.87 -4.61
C SER A 284 -0.85 -6.16 -5.92
N LEU A 285 -0.11 -6.08 -7.02
CA LEU A 285 -0.53 -6.61 -8.31
C LEU A 285 0.01 -8.03 -8.44
N PHE A 286 -0.80 -8.96 -8.92
CA PHE A 286 -0.39 -10.36 -9.00
C PHE A 286 -0.92 -11.07 -10.26
N ALA A 287 -0.26 -12.17 -10.62
CA ALA A 287 -0.73 -13.11 -11.63
C ALA A 287 -0.35 -14.55 -11.26
N GLU A 288 -1.25 -15.50 -11.57
CA GLU A 288 -1.10 -16.93 -11.32
C GLU A 288 -1.45 -17.73 -12.57
N ASN A 289 -0.56 -18.63 -13.00
CA ASN A 289 -0.77 -19.52 -14.15
C ASN A 289 -1.19 -18.77 -15.44
N GLY A 290 -0.31 -17.90 -15.94
CA GLY A 290 -0.50 -17.11 -17.14
C GLY A 290 -0.28 -15.62 -16.95
N ASP A 291 -0.61 -14.83 -17.96
CA ASP A 291 -0.27 -13.40 -17.99
C ASP A 291 -1.38 -12.53 -17.40
N GLY A 292 -1.00 -11.65 -16.46
CA GLY A 292 -1.78 -10.53 -16.00
C GLY A 292 -1.24 -9.23 -16.59
N VAL A 293 -2.07 -8.44 -17.24
CA VAL A 293 -1.66 -7.24 -17.97
C VAL A 293 -2.30 -6.00 -17.37
N PHE A 294 -1.45 -5.13 -16.81
CA PHE A 294 -1.82 -3.89 -16.12
C PHE A 294 -1.44 -2.68 -16.98
N ASN A 295 -2.32 -1.69 -17.07
CA ASN A 295 -2.16 -0.51 -17.89
C ASN A 295 -1.97 0.76 -17.06
N ILE A 296 -1.21 1.73 -17.57
CA ILE A 296 -0.98 3.08 -17.06
C ILE A 296 -0.13 3.12 -15.80
N GLY A 297 -0.42 2.31 -14.82
CA GLY A 297 0.19 2.37 -13.50
C GLY A 297 -0.80 2.09 -12.38
N VAL A 298 -0.46 2.52 -11.19
CA VAL A 298 -1.31 2.49 -10.00
C VAL A 298 -1.37 3.88 -9.40
N LYS A 299 -2.56 4.33 -9.05
CA LYS A 299 -2.77 5.61 -8.38
C LYS A 299 -3.27 5.37 -6.96
N LEU A 300 -2.60 5.99 -5.99
CA LEU A 300 -3.05 6.03 -4.60
C LEU A 300 -3.51 7.45 -4.29
N LEU A 301 -4.73 7.60 -3.82
CA LEU A 301 -5.21 8.82 -3.19
C LEU A 301 -5.09 8.64 -1.67
N ILE A 302 -4.38 9.55 -1.04
CA ILE A 302 -4.15 9.55 0.40
C ILE A 302 -5.09 10.57 1.01
N ASN A 303 -5.99 10.12 1.87
CA ASN A 303 -6.82 11.02 2.66
C ASN A 303 -6.29 11.00 4.09
N PRO A 304 -5.54 12.03 4.52
CA PRO A 304 -5.10 12.11 5.91
C PRO A 304 -6.33 12.06 6.81
N ASP A 305 -6.29 11.21 7.82
CA ASP A 305 -7.38 11.16 8.78
C ASP A 305 -7.54 12.52 9.47
N GLU A 306 -8.71 13.13 9.37
CA GLU A 306 -9.07 14.37 10.04
C GLU A 306 -8.95 14.27 11.59
N ASN A 307 -8.76 13.04 12.11
CA ASN A 307 -8.69 12.73 13.54
C ASN A 307 -7.29 12.76 14.14
N TYR A 308 -6.25 13.18 13.42
CA TYR A 308 -4.98 13.60 14.02
C TYR A 308 -5.03 15.06 14.51
N THR A 309 -6.19 15.55 14.93
CA THR A 309 -6.22 16.73 15.77
C THR A 309 -5.62 16.37 17.12
N LEU A 310 -4.47 16.96 17.38
CA LEU A 310 -3.72 16.97 18.64
C LEU A 310 -4.58 17.40 19.82
#